data_c43a1f625d94b01901807ffdbeb8db03
#
_entry.id   c43a1f625d94b01901807ffdbeb8db03
#
_cell.length_a   1.000
_cell.length_b   1.000
_cell.length_c   1.000
_cell.angle_alpha   90.00
_cell.angle_beta   90.00
_cell.angle_gamma   90.00
#
_symmetry.space_group_name_H-M   'P 1'
#
loop_
_entity.id
_entity.type
_entity.pdbx_description
1 polymer ?
#
loop_
_entity_poly.entity_id
_entity_poly.type
_entity_poly.pdbx_seq_one_letter_code
_entity_poly.pdbx_strand_id
1 'polypeptide(L)'
;LMADMQADEKINIQYASKYSGSSNYWKHSIGQKAGLERLNVKAKKEETEKQFNNWISANPGKKALYGEALNLIRKSVEGRAEFANAQQYINECFYNGCEILDLDAVANAMISALNTGDNNQVADLKKRMNDYISSFFKDYNAPTDRKAMKAMLKLYREDVPAKFHPDFYTSVVDRKFKGNIDRFVDDLFERSVFASEQKLMAFLDKPSLKVLENDPVHLTTVSVDKLSRQVSGSLSEFDNDLTTGRRLWIAALRDMAPEKTLYPDANSTVRLTY
;
A
#
# COMPACT_ATOMS: atom_id res chain seq x y z
N LEU A 1 -17.57 -8.60 -4.60
CA LEU A 1 -18.01 -7.20 -4.51
C LEU A 1 -19.10 -6.88 -5.55
N MET A 2 -18.81 -6.93 -6.86
CA MET A 2 -19.82 -6.57 -7.91
C MET A 2 -21.14 -7.35 -7.75
N ALA A 3 -21.07 -8.66 -7.50
CA ALA A 3 -22.28 -9.47 -7.30
C ALA A 3 -23.08 -9.03 -6.07
N ASP A 4 -22.40 -8.64 -4.99
CA ASP A 4 -23.08 -8.14 -3.78
C ASP A 4 -23.71 -6.77 -4.02
N MET A 5 -23.02 -5.86 -4.74
CA MET A 5 -23.56 -4.55 -5.15
C MET A 5 -24.79 -4.68 -6.06
N GLN A 6 -24.81 -5.68 -6.94
CA GLN A 6 -25.94 -5.92 -7.83
C GLN A 6 -27.15 -6.55 -7.11
N ALA A 7 -26.88 -7.28 -6.02
CA ALA A 7 -27.91 -7.98 -5.25
C ALA A 7 -28.58 -7.10 -4.19
N ASP A 8 -27.92 -6.03 -3.72
CA ASP A 8 -28.38 -5.19 -2.60
C ASP A 8 -28.04 -3.71 -2.86
N GLU A 9 -29.08 -2.87 -2.90
CA GLU A 9 -28.96 -1.43 -3.16
C GLU A 9 -28.15 -0.71 -2.06
N LYS A 10 -28.28 -1.12 -0.81
CA LYS A 10 -27.50 -0.57 0.30
C LYS A 10 -26.01 -0.83 0.11
N ILE A 11 -25.65 -2.07 -0.24
CA ILE A 11 -24.27 -2.44 -0.52
C ILE A 11 -23.75 -1.65 -1.75
N ASN A 12 -24.60 -1.49 -2.77
CA ASN A 12 -24.22 -0.67 -3.94
C ASN A 12 -23.88 0.77 -3.53
N ILE A 13 -24.68 1.40 -2.70
CA ILE A 13 -24.43 2.77 -2.21
C ILE A 13 -23.12 2.82 -1.40
N GLN A 14 -22.90 1.87 -0.49
CA GLN A 14 -21.69 1.80 0.34
C GLN A 14 -20.39 1.61 -0.45
N TYR A 15 -20.45 0.87 -1.56
CA TYR A 15 -19.27 0.45 -2.30
C TYR A 15 -19.10 1.11 -3.68
N ALA A 16 -20.07 1.87 -4.18
CA ALA A 16 -19.99 2.48 -5.51
C ALA A 16 -18.75 3.36 -5.70
N SER A 17 -18.41 4.20 -4.72
CA SER A 17 -17.21 5.05 -4.76
C SER A 17 -15.93 4.23 -4.74
N LYS A 18 -15.83 3.23 -3.86
CA LYS A 18 -14.67 2.33 -3.72
C LYS A 18 -14.44 1.53 -5.01
N TYR A 19 -15.53 0.99 -5.59
CA TYR A 19 -15.49 0.29 -6.86
C TYR A 19 -15.06 1.21 -8.02
N SER A 20 -15.60 2.44 -8.06
CA SER A 20 -15.23 3.43 -9.07
C SER A 20 -13.74 3.78 -9.00
N GLY A 21 -13.22 3.99 -7.79
CA GLY A 21 -11.79 4.23 -7.55
C GLY A 21 -10.92 3.10 -8.10
N SER A 22 -11.17 1.86 -7.68
CA SER A 22 -10.42 0.67 -8.13
C SER A 22 -10.53 0.47 -9.65
N SER A 23 -11.74 0.66 -10.22
CA SER A 23 -11.97 0.56 -11.67
C SER A 23 -11.19 1.62 -12.46
N ASN A 24 -11.09 2.84 -11.93
CA ASN A 24 -10.34 3.93 -12.56
C ASN A 24 -8.84 3.62 -12.59
N TYR A 25 -8.26 3.16 -11.49
CA TYR A 25 -6.86 2.75 -11.44
C TYR A 25 -6.57 1.58 -12.39
N TRP A 26 -7.42 0.58 -12.44
CA TRP A 26 -7.29 -0.54 -13.36
C TRP A 26 -7.32 -0.09 -14.83
N LYS A 27 -8.32 0.72 -15.21
CA LYS A 27 -8.44 1.27 -16.58
C LYS A 27 -7.27 2.19 -16.93
N HIS A 28 -6.80 3.01 -15.98
CA HIS A 28 -5.63 3.85 -16.14
C HIS A 28 -4.39 3.03 -16.43
N SER A 29 -4.12 1.97 -15.69
CA SER A 29 -2.98 1.07 -15.89
C SER A 29 -3.00 0.40 -17.26
N ILE A 30 -4.17 -0.08 -17.72
CA ILE A 30 -4.36 -0.62 -19.07
C ILE A 30 -4.05 0.44 -20.13
N GLY A 31 -4.61 1.66 -19.96
CA GLY A 31 -4.40 2.77 -20.87
C GLY A 31 -2.93 3.23 -20.93
N GLN A 32 -2.26 3.28 -19.79
CA GLN A 32 -0.82 3.60 -19.73
C GLN A 32 0.01 2.56 -20.47
N LYS A 33 -0.22 1.26 -20.22
CA LYS A 33 0.49 0.19 -20.92
C LYS A 33 0.32 0.31 -22.43
N ALA A 34 -0.91 0.41 -22.90
CA ALA A 34 -1.22 0.57 -24.34
C ALA A 34 -0.57 1.86 -24.92
N GLY A 35 -0.55 2.96 -24.18
CA GLY A 35 0.11 4.20 -24.56
C GLY A 35 1.61 4.06 -24.70
N LEU A 36 2.28 3.43 -23.75
CA LEU A 36 3.73 3.17 -23.77
C LEU A 36 4.12 2.30 -24.97
N GLU A 37 3.36 1.26 -25.26
CA GLU A 37 3.56 0.37 -26.40
C GLU A 37 3.35 1.12 -27.72
N ARG A 38 2.21 1.82 -27.91
CA ARG A 38 1.89 2.57 -29.13
C ARG A 38 2.91 3.67 -29.45
N LEU A 39 3.41 4.36 -28.44
CA LEU A 39 4.38 5.44 -28.59
C LEU A 39 5.81 4.93 -28.67
N ASN A 40 6.02 3.63 -28.58
CA ASN A 40 7.33 2.97 -28.58
C ASN A 40 8.32 3.65 -27.59
N VAL A 41 7.84 3.90 -26.36
CA VAL A 41 8.57 4.68 -25.36
C VAL A 41 9.88 3.98 -24.98
N LYS A 42 9.91 2.65 -24.93
CA LYS A 42 11.11 1.87 -24.62
C LYS A 42 12.24 2.19 -25.61
N ALA A 43 11.98 2.06 -26.91
CA ALA A 43 13.00 2.33 -27.94
C ALA A 43 13.49 3.79 -27.91
N LYS A 44 12.58 4.75 -27.65
CA LYS A 44 12.98 6.16 -27.49
C LYS A 44 13.91 6.39 -26.29
N LYS A 45 13.66 5.70 -25.19
CA LYS A 45 14.55 5.76 -24.01
C LYS A 45 15.90 5.11 -24.28
N GLU A 46 15.92 3.93 -24.90
CA GLU A 46 17.14 3.23 -25.29
C GLU A 46 17.99 4.08 -26.24
N GLU A 47 17.37 4.79 -27.21
CA GLU A 47 18.10 5.71 -28.10
C GLU A 47 18.68 6.89 -27.33
N THR A 48 17.95 7.47 -26.37
CA THR A 48 18.46 8.54 -25.51
C THR A 48 19.65 8.07 -24.67
N GLU A 49 19.60 6.87 -24.12
CA GLU A 49 20.71 6.28 -23.36
C GLU A 49 21.93 6.02 -24.25
N LYS A 50 21.72 5.58 -25.49
CA LYS A 50 22.81 5.43 -26.48
C LYS A 50 23.46 6.74 -26.82
N GLN A 51 22.67 7.78 -27.06
CA GLN A 51 23.19 9.15 -27.35
C GLN A 51 24.00 9.67 -26.15
N PHE A 52 23.52 9.50 -24.95
CA PHE A 52 24.23 9.84 -23.72
C PHE A 52 25.58 9.10 -23.62
N ASN A 53 25.58 7.78 -23.80
CA ASN A 53 26.78 6.97 -23.70
C ASN A 53 27.84 7.40 -24.75
N ASN A 54 27.43 7.73 -25.98
CA ASN A 54 28.31 8.25 -27.02
C ASN A 54 28.89 9.62 -26.62
N TRP A 55 28.04 10.51 -26.09
CA TRP A 55 28.45 11.85 -25.68
C TRP A 55 29.46 11.84 -24.52
N ILE A 56 29.21 11.04 -23.46
CA ILE A 56 30.18 10.94 -22.36
C ILE A 56 31.47 10.26 -22.76
N SER A 57 31.44 9.31 -23.71
CA SER A 57 32.61 8.62 -24.19
C SER A 57 33.56 9.57 -25.01
N ALA A 58 32.96 10.53 -25.72
CA ALA A 58 33.69 11.53 -26.44
C ALA A 58 34.22 12.68 -25.55
N ASN A 59 33.78 12.77 -24.28
CA ASN A 59 34.07 13.88 -23.38
C ASN A 59 34.57 13.38 -22.01
N PRO A 60 35.87 13.13 -21.81
CA PRO A 60 36.40 12.54 -20.57
C PRO A 60 35.97 13.29 -19.29
N GLY A 61 35.89 14.63 -19.30
CA GLY A 61 35.42 15.43 -18.19
C GLY A 61 33.93 15.19 -17.87
N LYS A 62 33.08 15.00 -18.89
CA LYS A 62 31.66 14.67 -18.71
C LYS A 62 31.48 13.21 -18.24
N LYS A 63 32.34 12.31 -18.71
CA LYS A 63 32.35 10.93 -18.22
C LYS A 63 32.68 10.88 -16.74
N ALA A 64 33.63 11.66 -16.24
CA ALA A 64 33.95 11.75 -14.82
C ALA A 64 32.77 12.28 -13.98
N LEU A 65 31.95 13.20 -14.51
CA LEU A 65 30.83 13.80 -13.81
C LEU A 65 29.57 12.92 -13.85
N TYR A 66 29.25 12.28 -14.96
CA TYR A 66 27.94 11.67 -15.23
C TYR A 66 28.00 10.17 -15.51
N GLY A 67 29.19 9.57 -15.64
CA GLY A 67 29.35 8.19 -16.10
C GLY A 67 28.61 7.14 -15.27
N GLU A 68 28.41 7.40 -13.97
CA GLU A 68 27.72 6.49 -13.07
C GLU A 68 26.18 6.64 -13.08
N ALA A 69 25.63 7.65 -13.75
CA ALA A 69 24.20 7.96 -13.67
C ALA A 69 23.28 6.76 -13.98
N LEU A 70 23.49 6.14 -15.17
CA LEU A 70 22.67 5.00 -15.60
C LEU A 70 22.95 3.73 -14.78
N ASN A 71 24.19 3.53 -14.35
CA ASN A 71 24.57 2.38 -13.53
C ASN A 71 23.88 2.43 -12.16
N LEU A 72 23.90 3.58 -11.48
CA LEU A 72 23.20 3.81 -10.22
C LEU A 72 21.69 3.58 -10.34
N ILE A 73 21.07 4.11 -11.40
CA ILE A 73 19.64 3.90 -11.67
C ILE A 73 19.34 2.42 -11.88
N ARG A 74 20.10 1.75 -12.76
CA ARG A 74 19.87 0.33 -13.09
C ARG A 74 20.02 -0.55 -11.87
N LYS A 75 21.15 -0.44 -11.17
CA LYS A 75 21.43 -1.21 -9.94
C LYS A 75 20.34 -1.03 -8.90
N SER A 76 19.88 0.22 -8.71
CA SER A 76 18.81 0.50 -7.75
C SER A 76 17.46 -0.08 -8.18
N VAL A 77 17.09 0.06 -9.47
CA VAL A 77 15.80 -0.48 -9.98
C VAL A 77 15.78 -1.99 -9.93
N GLU A 78 16.86 -2.65 -10.36
CA GLU A 78 16.97 -4.11 -10.32
C GLU A 78 17.00 -4.65 -8.89
N GLY A 79 17.78 -4.01 -8.00
CA GLY A 79 17.92 -4.45 -6.61
C GLY A 79 16.63 -4.30 -5.79
N ARG A 80 15.82 -3.27 -6.07
CA ARG A 80 14.57 -3.05 -5.35
C ARG A 80 13.35 -3.78 -5.91
N ALA A 81 13.45 -4.39 -7.09
CA ALA A 81 12.29 -4.88 -7.84
C ALA A 81 11.40 -5.85 -7.04
N GLU A 82 12.00 -6.84 -6.37
CA GLU A 82 11.23 -7.82 -5.59
C GLU A 82 10.58 -7.20 -4.35
N PHE A 83 11.27 -6.29 -3.66
CA PHE A 83 10.73 -5.57 -2.49
C PHE A 83 9.61 -4.61 -2.90
N ALA A 84 9.77 -3.91 -4.02
CA ALA A 84 8.73 -3.02 -4.56
C ALA A 84 7.47 -3.80 -4.95
N ASN A 85 7.63 -4.97 -5.56
CA ASN A 85 6.51 -5.85 -5.88
C ASN A 85 5.82 -6.35 -4.60
N ALA A 86 6.57 -6.82 -3.61
CA ALA A 86 6.02 -7.26 -2.33
C ALA A 86 5.27 -6.11 -1.62
N GLN A 87 5.84 -4.89 -1.60
CA GLN A 87 5.19 -3.73 -1.00
C GLN A 87 3.88 -3.38 -1.70
N GLN A 88 3.84 -3.47 -3.05
CA GLN A 88 2.61 -3.24 -3.81
C GLN A 88 1.52 -4.26 -3.41
N TYR A 89 1.86 -5.54 -3.32
CA TYR A 89 0.92 -6.56 -2.87
C TYR A 89 0.47 -6.36 -1.42
N ILE A 90 1.36 -5.93 -0.52
CA ILE A 90 0.99 -5.56 0.86
C ILE A 90 -0.07 -4.44 0.83
N ASN A 91 0.18 -3.39 0.05
CA ASN A 91 -0.74 -2.27 -0.06
C ASN A 91 -2.10 -2.68 -0.63
N GLU A 92 -2.11 -3.42 -1.73
CA GLU A 92 -3.36 -3.79 -2.42
C GLU A 92 -4.16 -4.87 -1.68
N CYS A 93 -3.49 -5.87 -1.10
CA CYS A 93 -4.19 -6.98 -0.48
C CYS A 93 -4.59 -6.72 0.98
N PHE A 94 -3.80 -5.95 1.72
CA PHE A 94 -4.08 -5.72 3.14
C PHE A 94 -4.61 -4.30 3.40
N TYR A 95 -3.88 -3.25 3.04
CA TYR A 95 -4.26 -1.88 3.39
C TYR A 95 -5.43 -1.34 2.55
N ASN A 96 -5.53 -1.73 1.27
CA ASN A 96 -6.63 -1.31 0.41
C ASN A 96 -7.71 -2.38 0.24
N GLY A 97 -7.38 -3.65 0.50
CA GLY A 97 -8.21 -4.80 0.16
C GLY A 97 -9.00 -5.42 1.31
N CYS A 98 -8.69 -5.07 2.56
CA CYS A 98 -9.28 -5.64 3.76
C CYS A 98 -9.68 -4.52 4.73
N GLU A 99 -10.87 -3.97 4.57
CA GLU A 99 -11.33 -2.76 5.29
C GLU A 99 -11.36 -2.94 6.81
N ILE A 100 -11.65 -4.14 7.32
CA ILE A 100 -11.67 -4.40 8.77
C ILE A 100 -10.30 -4.12 9.42
N LEU A 101 -9.20 -4.24 8.68
CA LEU A 101 -7.86 -3.97 9.19
C LEU A 101 -7.62 -2.48 9.48
N ASP A 102 -8.36 -1.57 8.83
CA ASP A 102 -8.28 -0.12 9.09
C ASP A 102 -8.71 0.23 10.52
N LEU A 103 -9.58 -0.59 11.13
CA LEU A 103 -10.01 -0.42 12.50
C LEU A 103 -8.92 -0.70 13.53
N ASP A 104 -7.77 -1.26 13.13
CA ASP A 104 -6.61 -1.41 14.01
C ASP A 104 -6.04 -0.06 14.48
N ALA A 105 -6.31 1.02 13.77
CA ALA A 105 -6.01 2.37 14.25
C ALA A 105 -6.69 2.67 15.61
N VAL A 106 -7.93 2.16 15.79
CA VAL A 106 -8.67 2.24 17.06
C VAL A 106 -7.98 1.40 18.14
N ALA A 107 -7.53 0.18 17.79
CA ALA A 107 -6.80 -0.68 18.71
C ALA A 107 -5.52 0.00 19.21
N ASN A 108 -4.67 0.48 18.29
CA ASN A 108 -3.40 1.11 18.61
C ASN A 108 -3.56 2.35 19.50
N ALA A 109 -4.52 3.22 19.18
CA ALA A 109 -4.81 4.40 19.97
C ALA A 109 -5.34 4.02 21.37
N MET A 110 -6.21 3.02 21.46
CA MET A 110 -6.75 2.56 22.75
C MET A 110 -5.69 1.86 23.61
N ILE A 111 -4.82 1.03 23.01
CA ILE A 111 -3.68 0.40 23.70
C ILE A 111 -2.74 1.50 24.25
N SER A 112 -2.44 2.51 23.45
CA SER A 112 -1.62 3.64 23.88
C SER A 112 -2.26 4.37 25.08
N ALA A 113 -3.53 4.70 25.02
CA ALA A 113 -4.25 5.40 26.08
C ALA A 113 -4.35 4.54 27.38
N LEU A 114 -4.66 3.26 27.26
CA LEU A 114 -4.75 2.34 28.41
C LEU A 114 -3.40 2.16 29.11
N ASN A 115 -2.29 2.19 28.37
CA ASN A 115 -0.94 2.08 28.92
C ASN A 115 -0.50 3.31 29.72
N THR A 116 -1.15 4.46 29.53
CA THR A 116 -0.87 5.66 30.37
C THR A 116 -1.42 5.53 31.79
N GLY A 117 -2.44 4.68 31.99
CA GLY A 117 -3.18 4.58 33.24
C GLY A 117 -4.09 5.78 33.53
N ASP A 118 -4.21 6.74 32.59
CA ASP A 118 -5.03 7.95 32.74
C ASP A 118 -6.44 7.73 32.19
N ASN A 119 -7.40 7.60 33.11
CA ASN A 119 -8.80 7.40 32.76
C ASN A 119 -9.42 8.57 31.96
N ASN A 120 -8.91 9.80 32.15
CA ASN A 120 -9.43 10.96 31.40
C ASN A 120 -8.98 10.87 29.93
N GLN A 121 -7.73 10.50 29.66
CA GLN A 121 -7.25 10.25 28.28
C GLN A 121 -8.06 9.15 27.59
N VAL A 122 -8.37 8.08 28.30
CA VAL A 122 -9.22 6.99 27.76
C VAL A 122 -10.63 7.50 27.46
N ALA A 123 -11.23 8.29 28.33
CA ALA A 123 -12.58 8.84 28.15
C ALA A 123 -12.64 9.83 26.96
N ASP A 124 -11.65 10.71 26.84
CA ASP A 124 -11.54 11.66 25.72
C ASP A 124 -11.31 10.96 24.39
N LEU A 125 -10.50 9.90 24.39
CA LEU A 125 -10.27 9.11 23.19
C LEU A 125 -11.54 8.40 22.74
N LYS A 126 -12.30 7.78 23.65
CA LYS A 126 -13.61 7.17 23.35
C LYS A 126 -14.54 8.16 22.67
N LYS A 127 -14.66 9.37 23.21
CA LYS A 127 -15.55 10.40 22.67
C LYS A 127 -15.15 10.76 21.22
N ARG A 128 -13.86 10.94 20.95
CA ARG A 128 -13.36 11.26 19.60
C ARG A 128 -13.54 10.10 18.61
N MET A 129 -13.46 8.86 19.09
CA MET A 129 -13.60 7.67 18.23
C MET A 129 -15.03 7.37 17.83
N ASN A 130 -16.03 7.81 18.60
CA ASN A 130 -17.44 7.53 18.28
C ASN A 130 -17.80 7.99 16.87
N ASP A 131 -17.45 9.24 16.50
CA ASP A 131 -17.74 9.78 15.18
C ASP A 131 -17.00 9.04 14.05
N TYR A 132 -15.76 8.68 14.29
CA TYR A 132 -14.97 7.88 13.35
C TYR A 132 -15.58 6.48 13.13
N ILE A 133 -15.94 5.79 14.20
CA ILE A 133 -16.53 4.45 14.17
C ILE A 133 -17.87 4.48 13.44
N SER A 134 -18.76 5.40 13.82
CA SER A 134 -20.06 5.54 13.16
C SER A 134 -19.92 5.88 11.66
N SER A 135 -18.98 6.75 11.31
CA SER A 135 -18.67 7.06 9.91
C SER A 135 -18.15 5.84 9.15
N PHE A 136 -17.25 5.06 9.75
CA PHE A 136 -16.72 3.84 9.14
C PHE A 136 -17.83 2.82 8.85
N PHE A 137 -18.64 2.48 9.86
CA PHE A 137 -19.69 1.47 9.73
C PHE A 137 -20.87 1.90 8.85
N LYS A 138 -21.06 3.19 8.60
CA LYS A 138 -22.03 3.69 7.64
C LYS A 138 -21.72 3.18 6.21
N ASP A 139 -20.46 3.18 5.82
CA ASP A 139 -20.00 2.81 4.48
C ASP A 139 -19.27 1.44 4.44
N TYR A 140 -19.51 0.60 5.45
CA TYR A 140 -18.89 -0.71 5.61
C TYR A 140 -19.93 -1.84 5.61
N ASN A 141 -19.59 -2.96 4.96
CA ASN A 141 -20.39 -4.18 4.96
C ASN A 141 -19.51 -5.39 5.29
N ALA A 142 -19.59 -5.87 6.53
CA ALA A 142 -18.76 -6.98 7.01
C ALA A 142 -18.87 -8.28 6.17
N PRO A 143 -20.05 -8.73 5.70
CA PRO A 143 -20.15 -9.88 4.82
C PRO A 143 -19.39 -9.71 3.48
N THR A 144 -19.40 -8.51 2.90
CA THR A 144 -18.69 -8.20 1.65
C THR A 144 -17.19 -8.14 1.89
N ASP A 145 -16.74 -7.44 2.94
CA ASP A 145 -15.31 -7.36 3.31
C ASP A 145 -14.75 -8.75 3.68
N ARG A 146 -15.52 -9.59 4.41
CA ARG A 146 -15.13 -10.98 4.70
C ARG A 146 -14.85 -11.79 3.42
N LYS A 147 -15.67 -11.62 2.36
CA LYS A 147 -15.42 -12.26 1.05
C LYS A 147 -14.19 -11.68 0.36
N ALA A 148 -14.03 -10.35 0.40
CA ALA A 148 -12.88 -9.66 -0.16
C ALA A 148 -11.59 -10.12 0.53
N MET A 149 -11.54 -10.14 1.86
CA MET A 149 -10.39 -10.58 2.63
C MET A 149 -9.99 -12.04 2.31
N LYS A 150 -10.96 -12.97 2.18
CA LYS A 150 -10.68 -14.34 1.74
C LYS A 150 -9.98 -14.40 0.40
N ALA A 151 -10.44 -13.59 -0.56
CA ALA A 151 -9.86 -13.53 -1.90
C ALA A 151 -8.46 -12.89 -1.88
N MET A 152 -8.30 -11.76 -1.18
CA MET A 152 -7.02 -11.03 -1.10
C MET A 152 -5.94 -11.86 -0.41
N LEU A 153 -6.26 -12.55 0.69
CA LEU A 153 -5.29 -13.37 1.38
C LEU A 153 -4.84 -14.59 0.54
N LYS A 154 -5.75 -15.19 -0.24
CA LYS A 154 -5.41 -16.27 -1.16
C LYS A 154 -4.51 -15.78 -2.28
N LEU A 155 -4.88 -14.67 -2.92
CA LEU A 155 -4.09 -14.03 -3.98
C LEU A 155 -2.69 -13.68 -3.49
N TYR A 156 -2.58 -13.06 -2.31
CA TYR A 156 -1.29 -12.71 -1.72
C TYR A 156 -0.41 -13.95 -1.51
N ARG A 157 -0.99 -15.03 -0.95
CA ARG A 157 -0.27 -16.26 -0.69
C ARG A 157 0.20 -16.96 -1.97
N GLU A 158 -0.57 -16.87 -3.04
CA GLU A 158 -0.28 -17.48 -4.34
C GLU A 158 0.80 -16.72 -5.11
N ASP A 159 0.68 -15.40 -5.17
CA ASP A 159 1.49 -14.57 -6.06
C ASP A 159 2.78 -14.04 -5.43
N VAL A 160 2.85 -13.96 -4.08
CA VAL A 160 3.98 -13.38 -3.37
C VAL A 160 4.90 -14.47 -2.83
N PRO A 161 6.23 -14.37 -3.04
CA PRO A 161 7.18 -15.34 -2.49
C PRO A 161 7.07 -15.48 -0.96
N ALA A 162 7.17 -16.70 -0.44
CA ALA A 162 6.98 -17.04 0.97
C ALA A 162 7.84 -16.22 1.95
N LYS A 163 9.02 -15.75 1.53
CA LYS A 163 9.88 -14.88 2.34
C LYS A 163 9.25 -13.52 2.66
N PHE A 164 8.25 -13.11 1.90
CA PHE A 164 7.44 -11.91 2.10
C PHE A 164 6.05 -12.21 2.64
N HIS A 165 5.81 -13.39 3.21
CA HIS A 165 4.54 -13.65 3.89
C HIS A 165 4.57 -13.11 5.32
N PRO A 166 3.55 -12.34 5.75
CA PRO A 166 3.41 -11.98 7.16
C PRO A 166 3.36 -13.23 8.05
N ASP A 167 3.91 -13.13 9.25
CA ASP A 167 4.07 -14.25 10.19
C ASP A 167 2.74 -14.97 10.50
N PHE A 168 1.60 -14.27 10.42
CA PHE A 168 0.29 -14.89 10.70
C PHE A 168 -0.04 -16.05 9.76
N TYR A 169 0.49 -16.09 8.51
CA TYR A 169 0.26 -17.23 7.62
C TYR A 169 0.80 -18.52 8.23
N THR A 170 2.04 -18.51 8.69
CA THR A 170 2.66 -19.70 9.27
C THR A 170 2.23 -19.96 10.70
N SER A 171 2.14 -18.92 11.54
CA SER A 171 1.86 -19.05 12.97
C SER A 171 0.40 -19.31 13.30
N VAL A 172 -0.52 -18.86 12.46
CA VAL A 172 -1.95 -18.96 12.66
C VAL A 172 -2.64 -19.81 11.58
N VAL A 173 -2.57 -19.36 10.31
CA VAL A 173 -3.29 -20.05 9.22
C VAL A 173 -2.84 -21.49 9.08
N ASP A 174 -1.53 -21.72 9.00
CA ASP A 174 -1.01 -23.09 8.80
C ASP A 174 -1.13 -23.95 10.06
N ARG A 175 -0.77 -23.41 11.23
CA ARG A 175 -0.78 -24.19 12.46
C ARG A 175 -2.17 -24.46 13.02
N LYS A 176 -3.05 -23.42 13.10
CA LYS A 176 -4.37 -23.55 13.73
C LYS A 176 -5.45 -23.96 12.75
N PHE A 177 -5.39 -23.48 11.51
CA PHE A 177 -6.39 -23.72 10.48
C PHE A 177 -5.96 -24.69 9.37
N LYS A 178 -4.80 -25.34 9.51
CA LYS A 178 -4.25 -26.32 8.55
C LYS A 178 -4.14 -25.76 7.12
N GLY A 179 -3.74 -24.48 7.00
CA GLY A 179 -3.61 -23.78 5.73
C GLY A 179 -4.94 -23.25 5.17
N ASN A 180 -6.07 -23.43 5.87
CA ASN A 180 -7.38 -23.00 5.39
C ASN A 180 -7.62 -21.52 5.70
N ILE A 181 -7.38 -20.66 4.71
CA ILE A 181 -7.56 -19.21 4.80
C ILE A 181 -9.03 -18.85 5.06
N ASP A 182 -9.99 -19.56 4.43
CA ASP A 182 -11.41 -19.24 4.61
C ASP A 182 -11.84 -19.40 6.07
N ARG A 183 -11.43 -20.51 6.70
CA ARG A 183 -11.71 -20.74 8.13
C ARG A 183 -11.01 -19.72 9.04
N PHE A 184 -9.79 -19.33 8.71
CA PHE A 184 -9.09 -18.28 9.45
C PHE A 184 -9.85 -16.96 9.40
N VAL A 185 -10.26 -16.52 8.21
CA VAL A 185 -11.02 -15.27 8.04
C VAL A 185 -12.37 -15.37 8.73
N ASP A 186 -13.05 -16.53 8.65
CA ASP A 186 -14.31 -16.75 9.35
C ASP A 186 -14.15 -16.59 10.87
N ASP A 187 -13.14 -17.23 11.46
CA ASP A 187 -12.82 -17.10 12.90
C ASP A 187 -12.47 -15.65 13.29
N LEU A 188 -11.72 -14.93 12.41
CA LEU A 188 -11.36 -13.53 12.62
C LEU A 188 -12.59 -12.65 12.74
N PHE A 189 -13.54 -12.74 11.81
CA PHE A 189 -14.78 -11.97 11.84
C PHE A 189 -15.74 -12.39 12.97
N GLU A 190 -15.71 -13.64 13.40
CA GLU A 190 -16.52 -14.12 14.52
C GLU A 190 -16.00 -13.61 15.86
N ARG A 191 -14.69 -13.59 16.06
CA ARG A 191 -14.07 -13.32 17.37
C ARG A 191 -13.68 -11.87 17.60
N SER A 192 -13.35 -11.12 16.55
CA SER A 192 -12.87 -9.75 16.69
C SER A 192 -13.95 -8.81 17.22
N VAL A 193 -13.53 -7.90 18.09
CA VAL A 193 -14.38 -6.79 18.56
C VAL A 193 -14.64 -5.79 17.43
N PHE A 194 -13.82 -5.78 16.38
CA PHE A 194 -13.95 -4.90 15.23
C PHE A 194 -14.94 -5.39 14.16
N ALA A 195 -15.48 -6.59 14.30
CA ALA A 195 -16.34 -7.20 13.27
C ALA A 195 -17.71 -6.53 13.10
N SER A 196 -18.16 -5.71 14.05
CA SER A 196 -19.38 -4.90 13.94
C SER A 196 -19.33 -3.68 14.84
N GLU A 197 -20.07 -2.64 14.47
CA GLU A 197 -20.23 -1.41 15.28
C GLU A 197 -20.67 -1.76 16.70
N GLN A 198 -21.68 -2.63 16.85
CA GLN A 198 -22.20 -3.06 18.14
C GLN A 198 -21.13 -3.69 19.04
N LYS A 199 -20.30 -4.61 18.50
CA LYS A 199 -19.21 -5.25 19.25
C LYS A 199 -18.16 -4.22 19.65
N LEU A 200 -17.77 -3.33 18.75
CA LEU A 200 -16.77 -2.32 19.01
C LEU A 200 -17.23 -1.30 20.04
N MET A 201 -18.46 -0.82 19.95
CA MET A 201 -19.02 0.10 20.94
C MET A 201 -19.14 -0.57 22.32
N ALA A 202 -19.61 -1.80 22.39
CA ALA A 202 -19.66 -2.57 23.65
C ALA A 202 -18.27 -2.79 24.27
N PHE A 203 -17.24 -3.02 23.44
CA PHE A 203 -15.86 -3.08 23.89
C PHE A 203 -15.38 -1.73 24.45
N LEU A 204 -15.72 -0.61 23.79
CA LEU A 204 -15.33 0.73 24.24
C LEU A 204 -15.98 1.12 25.57
N ASP A 205 -17.13 0.58 25.93
CA ASP A 205 -17.73 0.80 27.25
C ASP A 205 -16.82 0.30 28.37
N LYS A 206 -16.16 -0.84 28.18
CA LYS A 206 -15.24 -1.45 29.14
C LYS A 206 -13.97 -1.95 28.44
N PRO A 207 -13.07 -1.05 28.00
CA PRO A 207 -11.90 -1.44 27.23
C PRO A 207 -10.89 -2.22 28.10
N SER A 208 -10.18 -3.14 27.44
CA SER A 208 -9.21 -4.01 28.10
C SER A 208 -8.02 -4.26 27.17
N LEU A 209 -6.81 -4.03 27.66
CA LEU A 209 -5.56 -4.36 26.97
C LEU A 209 -5.53 -5.83 26.56
N LYS A 210 -5.90 -6.73 27.50
CA LYS A 210 -5.90 -8.18 27.24
C LYS A 210 -6.80 -8.57 26.07
N VAL A 211 -7.92 -7.87 25.88
CA VAL A 211 -8.84 -8.13 24.74
C VAL A 211 -8.19 -7.68 23.45
N LEU A 212 -7.64 -6.47 23.38
CA LEU A 212 -6.99 -5.94 22.18
C LEU A 212 -5.75 -6.73 21.79
N GLU A 213 -4.86 -7.02 22.73
CA GLU A 213 -3.63 -7.80 22.48
C GLU A 213 -3.88 -9.22 21.98
N ASN A 214 -5.11 -9.75 22.13
CA ASN A 214 -5.52 -11.05 21.65
C ASN A 214 -6.58 -10.97 20.52
N ASP A 215 -6.91 -9.77 20.07
CA ASP A 215 -7.87 -9.62 18.99
C ASP A 215 -7.26 -10.07 17.65
N PRO A 216 -7.94 -10.93 16.88
CA PRO A 216 -7.38 -11.48 15.66
C PRO A 216 -7.16 -10.44 14.55
N VAL A 217 -7.93 -9.33 14.50
CA VAL A 217 -7.69 -8.22 13.58
C VAL A 217 -6.39 -7.53 13.97
N HIS A 218 -6.23 -7.13 15.23
CA HIS A 218 -5.01 -6.50 15.74
C HIS A 218 -3.77 -7.36 15.47
N LEU A 219 -3.80 -8.64 15.83
CA LEU A 219 -2.67 -9.54 15.62
C LEU A 219 -2.32 -9.72 14.14
N THR A 220 -3.32 -9.73 13.25
CA THR A 220 -3.11 -9.82 11.81
C THR A 220 -2.44 -8.54 11.30
N THR A 221 -2.96 -7.37 11.68
CA THR A 221 -2.39 -6.07 11.26
C THR A 221 -0.97 -5.88 11.78
N VAL A 222 -0.69 -6.20 13.04
CA VAL A 222 0.67 -6.15 13.61
C VAL A 222 1.66 -7.01 12.79
N SER A 223 1.22 -8.20 12.37
CA SER A 223 2.05 -9.09 11.52
C SER A 223 2.32 -8.50 10.13
N VAL A 224 1.29 -7.88 9.50
CA VAL A 224 1.42 -7.18 8.22
C VAL A 224 2.33 -5.97 8.34
N ASP A 225 2.13 -5.14 9.36
CA ASP A 225 2.92 -3.93 9.60
C ASP A 225 4.39 -4.23 9.87
N LYS A 226 4.67 -5.32 10.58
CA LYS A 226 6.04 -5.79 10.80
C LYS A 226 6.72 -6.09 9.48
N LEU A 227 6.06 -6.83 8.60
CA LEU A 227 6.59 -7.14 7.26
C LEU A 227 6.73 -5.87 6.41
N SER A 228 5.72 -5.01 6.40
CA SER A 228 5.73 -3.76 5.64
C SER A 228 6.94 -2.87 6.03
N ARG A 229 7.23 -2.75 7.33
CA ARG A 229 8.42 -2.03 7.79
C ARG A 229 9.73 -2.67 7.34
N GLN A 230 9.83 -4.00 7.34
CA GLN A 230 11.00 -4.72 6.85
C GLN A 230 11.22 -4.49 5.35
N VAL A 231 10.17 -4.63 4.55
CA VAL A 231 10.21 -4.40 3.09
C VAL A 231 10.55 -2.94 2.78
N SER A 232 9.93 -1.98 3.48
CA SER A 232 10.23 -0.55 3.32
C SER A 232 11.67 -0.21 3.71
N GLY A 233 12.20 -0.84 4.76
CA GLY A 233 13.61 -0.71 5.14
C GLY A 233 14.54 -1.15 4.02
N SER A 234 14.29 -2.32 3.44
CA SER A 234 15.08 -2.83 2.31
C SER A 234 14.95 -1.95 1.04
N LEU A 235 13.77 -1.36 0.79
CA LEU A 235 13.58 -0.40 -0.31
C LEU A 235 14.44 0.87 -0.12
N SER A 236 14.53 1.37 1.11
CA SER A 236 15.27 2.59 1.42
C SER A 236 16.79 2.48 1.19
N GLU A 237 17.35 1.27 1.24
CA GLU A 237 18.76 1.03 0.93
C GLU A 237 19.14 1.45 -0.50
N PHE A 238 18.18 1.41 -1.43
CA PHE A 238 18.37 1.78 -2.83
C PHE A 238 18.03 3.25 -3.13
N ASP A 239 17.40 3.98 -2.22
CA ASP A 239 16.85 5.31 -2.51
C ASP A 239 17.93 6.37 -2.74
N ASN A 240 19.06 6.30 -2.04
CA ASN A 240 20.17 7.23 -2.19
C ASN A 240 20.82 7.10 -3.57
N ASP A 241 21.14 5.88 -4.00
CA ASP A 241 21.71 5.59 -5.31
C ASP A 241 20.75 5.98 -6.43
N LEU A 242 19.46 5.65 -6.28
CA LEU A 242 18.42 6.01 -7.26
C LEU A 242 18.25 7.52 -7.39
N THR A 243 18.21 8.22 -6.26
CA THR A 243 18.09 9.69 -6.23
C THR A 243 19.34 10.35 -6.83
N THR A 244 20.51 9.88 -6.48
CA THR A 244 21.79 10.38 -7.04
C THR A 244 21.86 10.12 -8.53
N GLY A 245 21.57 8.89 -8.97
CA GLY A 245 21.56 8.53 -10.39
C GLY A 245 20.59 9.36 -11.20
N ARG A 246 19.36 9.56 -10.72
CA ARG A 246 18.36 10.41 -11.38
C ARG A 246 18.80 11.87 -11.49
N ARG A 247 19.39 12.42 -10.43
CA ARG A 247 19.90 13.79 -10.42
C ARG A 247 21.05 13.97 -11.43
N LEU A 248 22.00 13.03 -11.47
CA LEU A 248 23.08 13.02 -12.45
C LEU A 248 22.54 12.88 -13.88
N TRP A 249 21.56 12.02 -14.09
CA TRP A 249 20.93 11.82 -15.39
C TRP A 249 20.25 13.09 -15.92
N ILE A 250 19.46 13.77 -15.09
CA ILE A 250 18.81 15.03 -15.50
C ILE A 250 19.85 16.13 -15.77
N ALA A 251 20.89 16.24 -14.95
CA ALA A 251 21.98 17.19 -15.19
C ALA A 251 22.70 16.91 -16.51
N ALA A 252 22.98 15.64 -16.79
CA ALA A 252 23.59 15.21 -18.04
C ALA A 252 22.74 15.53 -19.27
N LEU A 253 21.43 15.26 -19.22
CA LEU A 253 20.51 15.59 -20.33
C LEU A 253 20.47 17.10 -20.62
N ARG A 254 20.54 17.94 -19.59
CA ARG A 254 20.62 19.39 -19.75
C ARG A 254 21.94 19.85 -20.37
N ASP A 255 23.06 19.26 -19.96
CA ASP A 255 24.37 19.55 -20.50
C ASP A 255 24.55 19.04 -21.94
N MET A 256 23.89 17.92 -22.27
CA MET A 256 23.95 17.32 -23.62
C MET A 256 23.16 18.12 -24.65
N ALA A 257 22.12 18.81 -24.24
CA ALA A 257 21.22 19.59 -25.10
C ALA A 257 20.82 20.91 -24.41
N PRO A 258 21.76 21.87 -24.24
CA PRO A 258 21.51 23.09 -23.47
C PRO A 258 20.46 24.01 -24.10
N GLU A 259 20.25 23.90 -25.42
CA GLU A 259 19.21 24.62 -26.18
C GLU A 259 17.80 24.08 -25.92
N LYS A 260 17.68 22.86 -25.39
CA LYS A 260 16.39 22.21 -25.18
C LYS A 260 15.75 22.62 -23.85
N THR A 261 14.57 23.21 -23.92
CA THR A 261 13.80 23.51 -22.73
C THR A 261 13.23 22.21 -22.15
N LEU A 262 13.63 21.87 -20.92
CA LEU A 262 13.07 20.78 -20.15
C LEU A 262 12.04 21.37 -19.17
N TYR A 263 10.80 21.00 -19.35
CA TYR A 263 9.73 21.42 -18.44
C TYR A 263 9.67 20.46 -17.23
N PRO A 264 9.44 21.00 -16.01
CA PRO A 264 9.14 20.16 -14.88
C PRO A 264 7.78 19.47 -15.09
N ASP A 265 7.62 18.33 -14.46
CA ASP A 265 6.32 17.65 -14.36
C ASP A 265 5.32 18.54 -13.60
N ALA A 266 4.02 18.15 -13.60
CA ALA A 266 2.99 18.90 -12.90
C ALA A 266 3.41 19.20 -11.45
N ASN A 267 3.43 20.49 -11.09
CA ASN A 267 3.90 20.96 -9.80
C ASN A 267 2.76 21.40 -8.85
N SER A 268 1.53 21.05 -9.20
CA SER A 268 0.31 21.37 -8.43
C SER A 268 0.13 22.89 -8.15
N THR A 269 0.71 23.76 -8.98
CA THR A 269 0.47 25.20 -8.87
C THR A 269 -0.97 25.55 -9.20
N VAL A 270 -1.56 26.39 -8.38
CA VAL A 270 -2.91 26.93 -8.62
C VAL A 270 -2.88 27.78 -9.89
N ARG A 271 -3.76 27.45 -10.85
CA ARG A 271 -4.00 28.26 -12.04
C ARG A 271 -5.37 28.91 -11.94
N LEU A 272 -5.41 30.21 -12.07
CA LEU A 272 -6.66 30.95 -12.23
C LEU A 272 -7.02 30.94 -13.72
N THR A 273 -8.19 30.41 -14.04
CA THR A 273 -8.83 30.56 -15.37
C THR A 273 -9.86 31.65 -15.25
N TYR A 274 -9.81 32.64 -16.15
CA TYR A 274 -10.77 33.74 -16.25
C TYR A 274 -11.93 33.33 -17.15
#